data_2bc337466534d3faa5abc38ee04a8feb
#
_entry.id   2bc337466534d3faa5abc38ee04a8feb
#
_cell.length_a   1.000
_cell.length_b   1.000
_cell.length_c   1.000
_cell.angle_alpha   90.00
_cell.angle_beta   90.00
_cell.angle_gamma   90.00
#
_symmetry.space_group_name_H-M   'P 1'
#
loop_
_entity.id
_entity.type
_entity.pdbx_description
1 polymer ?
#
loop_
_entity_poly.entity_id
_entity_poly.type
_entity_poly.pdbx_seq_one_letter_code
_entity_poly.pdbx_strand_id
1 'polypeptide(L)'
;MIPKLNKDQFKEVYDKGLDATFALFDALQNAVETLEKRVSHLEAILTKDSHNSSKPPSSNGFKRPPQSLRGKSGKKAGGQKGHNGTTMRQVENPDYTRIHRRQGSCSCGRCLDTARVIGITKRQVFDLPEIKVKTTEHQAQTIMCECGKIHTADFPDGINAPVQYGSGLKALTTYFIVQQLLPVQRTQQIFQDLFGIDLSPATLQSYTKICYDGLETTEKITLDKIIEGPVAHADETGCDVNQKLWWIHSLSNLMYTWYFCEKHRGKNATTVAAEISRFGGRLVHDGWKSYLHYVCKHALCNAHHLRELIFIDEHLKEPWALKM
;
A
#
# COMPACT_ATOMS: atom_id res chain seq x y z
N MET A 1 46.36 5.60 18.23
CA MET A 1 47.10 4.52 17.52
C MET A 1 48.05 3.92 18.54
N ILE A 2 47.90 2.64 18.87
CA ILE A 2 48.83 1.95 19.77
C ILE A 2 50.13 1.78 18.98
N PRO A 3 51.29 2.30 19.46
CA PRO A 3 52.54 2.11 18.77
C PRO A 3 52.87 0.63 18.73
N LYS A 4 53.30 0.11 17.58
CA LYS A 4 53.86 -1.24 17.49
C LYS A 4 55.14 -1.26 18.29
N LEU A 5 55.09 -1.87 19.46
CA LEU A 5 56.30 -2.11 20.26
C LEU A 5 57.05 -3.29 19.64
N ASN A 6 58.35 -3.09 19.37
CA ASN A 6 59.25 -4.20 19.07
C ASN A 6 59.75 -4.82 20.39
N LYS A 7 60.51 -5.93 20.29
CA LYS A 7 60.99 -6.70 21.45
C LYS A 7 61.88 -5.85 22.37
N ASP A 8 62.67 -4.97 21.82
CA ASP A 8 63.63 -4.15 22.60
C ASP A 8 62.87 -3.04 23.35
N GLN A 9 61.87 -2.40 22.73
CA GLN A 9 61.00 -1.42 23.35
C GLN A 9 60.14 -2.04 24.44
N PHE A 10 59.66 -3.28 24.26
CA PHE A 10 58.95 -4.01 25.29
C PHE A 10 59.89 -4.30 26.49
N LYS A 11 61.12 -4.69 26.22
CA LYS A 11 62.12 -4.95 27.26
C LYS A 11 62.44 -3.71 28.07
N GLU A 12 62.56 -2.53 27.43
CA GLU A 12 62.74 -1.25 28.14
C GLU A 12 61.59 -0.93 29.10
N VAL A 13 60.36 -1.28 28.76
CA VAL A 13 59.17 -1.10 29.62
C VAL A 13 59.20 -2.13 30.74
N TYR A 14 59.56 -3.39 30.46
CA TYR A 14 59.65 -4.47 31.44
C TYR A 14 60.75 -4.20 32.49
N ASP A 15 61.88 -3.70 32.07
CA ASP A 15 63.01 -3.36 32.92
C ASP A 15 62.71 -2.18 33.87
N LYS A 16 61.67 -1.37 33.57
CA LYS A 16 61.15 -0.32 34.46
C LYS A 16 60.28 -0.84 35.62
N GLY A 17 60.00 -2.15 35.62
CA GLY A 17 59.30 -2.81 36.71
C GLY A 17 57.81 -3.14 36.42
N LEU A 18 57.19 -3.74 37.44
CA LEU A 18 55.83 -4.32 37.34
C LEU A 18 54.79 -3.28 36.98
N ASP A 19 54.84 -2.10 37.60
CA ASP A 19 53.86 -1.04 37.39
C ASP A 19 53.85 -0.50 35.93
N ALA A 20 55.04 -0.34 35.33
CA ALA A 20 55.17 0.10 33.94
C ALA A 20 54.63 -0.96 32.98
N THR A 21 54.90 -2.23 33.25
CA THR A 21 54.42 -3.37 32.45
C THR A 21 52.89 -3.48 32.55
N PHE A 22 52.34 -3.32 33.78
CA PHE A 22 50.90 -3.36 33.99
C PHE A 22 50.20 -2.19 33.33
N ALA A 23 50.76 -0.99 33.37
CA ALA A 23 50.20 0.18 32.66
C ALA A 23 50.15 -0.04 31.14
N LEU A 24 51.15 -0.67 30.55
CA LEU A 24 51.13 -1.02 29.13
C LEU A 24 50.02 -2.04 28.80
N PHE A 25 49.88 -3.07 29.66
CA PHE A 25 48.83 -4.09 29.51
C PHE A 25 47.42 -3.47 29.62
N ASP A 26 47.20 -2.61 30.62
CA ASP A 26 45.96 -1.88 30.81
C ASP A 26 45.60 -0.99 29.61
N ALA A 27 46.60 -0.27 29.10
CA ALA A 27 46.43 0.49 27.87
C ALA A 27 46.03 -0.36 26.66
N LEU A 28 46.58 -1.56 26.56
CA LEU A 28 46.24 -2.52 25.49
C LEU A 28 44.81 -3.06 25.66
N GLN A 29 44.43 -3.43 26.87
CA GLN A 29 43.05 -3.86 27.19
C GLN A 29 42.06 -2.77 26.83
N ASN A 30 42.27 -1.54 27.28
CA ASN A 30 41.41 -0.42 26.96
C ASN A 30 41.27 -0.16 25.43
N ALA A 31 42.35 -0.38 24.69
CA ALA A 31 42.34 -0.25 23.24
C ALA A 31 41.56 -1.40 22.56
N VAL A 32 41.67 -2.62 23.04
CA VAL A 32 40.90 -3.77 22.56
C VAL A 32 39.42 -3.54 22.84
N GLU A 33 39.02 -3.18 24.04
CA GLU A 33 37.65 -2.87 24.38
C GLU A 33 37.07 -1.75 23.50
N THR A 34 37.86 -0.73 23.21
CA THR A 34 37.45 0.36 22.30
C THR A 34 37.23 -0.14 20.90
N LEU A 35 38.09 -1.03 20.38
CA LEU A 35 37.93 -1.64 19.06
C LEU A 35 36.74 -2.57 19.02
N GLU A 36 36.51 -3.38 20.03
CA GLU A 36 35.34 -4.28 20.13
C GLU A 36 34.04 -3.46 20.10
N LYS A 37 33.96 -2.37 20.86
CA LYS A 37 32.80 -1.44 20.82
C LYS A 37 32.59 -0.84 19.42
N ARG A 38 33.67 -0.46 18.74
CA ARG A 38 33.58 0.07 17.37
C ARG A 38 33.16 -0.99 16.36
N VAL A 39 33.68 -2.22 16.46
CA VAL A 39 33.28 -3.35 15.59
C VAL A 39 31.80 -3.65 15.80
N SER A 40 31.35 -3.81 17.03
CA SER A 40 29.95 -4.05 17.38
C SER A 40 29.03 -2.93 16.83
N HIS A 41 29.44 -1.68 16.95
CA HIS A 41 28.69 -0.55 16.38
C HIS A 41 28.61 -0.58 14.85
N LEU A 42 29.71 -0.93 14.17
CA LEU A 42 29.72 -1.04 12.71
C LEU A 42 28.87 -2.22 12.22
N GLU A 43 28.94 -3.35 12.90
CA GLU A 43 28.11 -4.51 12.61
C GLU A 43 26.63 -4.17 12.78
N ALA A 44 26.27 -3.45 13.86
CA ALA A 44 24.91 -2.96 14.08
C ALA A 44 24.43 -2.03 12.94
N ILE A 45 25.29 -1.13 12.44
CA ILE A 45 24.94 -0.26 11.31
C ILE A 45 24.67 -1.08 10.04
N LEU A 46 25.43 -2.14 9.78
CA LEU A 46 25.27 -3.01 8.63
C LEU A 46 23.97 -3.83 8.67
N THR A 47 23.44 -4.10 9.86
CA THR A 47 22.19 -4.84 10.05
C THR A 47 20.92 -3.96 9.97
N LYS A 48 21.08 -2.64 9.81
CA LYS A 48 19.92 -1.73 9.64
C LYS A 48 19.15 -2.02 8.36
N ASP A 49 17.86 -2.30 8.50
CA ASP A 49 16.88 -2.50 7.42
C ASP A 49 15.59 -1.69 7.67
N SER A 50 14.54 -1.90 6.88
CA SER A 50 13.26 -1.19 7.04
C SER A 50 12.45 -1.63 8.25
N HIS A 51 12.83 -2.73 8.93
CA HIS A 51 12.18 -3.21 10.14
C HIS A 51 12.65 -2.44 11.39
N ASN A 52 13.95 -2.13 11.43
CA ASN A 52 14.62 -1.58 12.60
C ASN A 52 15.23 -0.18 12.36
N SER A 53 14.85 0.49 11.29
CA SER A 53 15.33 1.86 11.00
C SER A 53 14.33 2.61 10.12
N SER A 54 14.61 3.89 9.89
CA SER A 54 13.85 4.74 8.95
C SER A 54 14.14 4.47 7.47
N LYS A 55 14.87 3.39 7.13
CA LYS A 55 15.09 3.02 5.74
C LYS A 55 13.77 2.58 5.10
N PRO A 56 13.46 3.05 3.88
CA PRO A 56 12.25 2.61 3.18
C PRO A 56 12.33 1.12 2.82
N PRO A 57 11.19 0.40 2.77
CA PRO A 57 11.16 -1.02 2.39
C PRO A 57 11.84 -1.34 1.06
N SER A 58 11.83 -0.41 0.11
CA SER A 58 12.53 -0.51 -1.18
C SER A 58 14.05 -0.67 -1.05
N SER A 59 14.64 -0.24 0.06
CA SER A 59 16.09 -0.38 0.31
C SER A 59 16.51 -1.79 0.73
N ASN A 60 15.59 -2.66 1.13
CA ASN A 60 15.87 -4.05 1.53
C ASN A 60 16.13 -4.97 0.34
N GLY A 61 15.80 -4.55 -0.89
CA GLY A 61 15.82 -5.41 -2.08
C GLY A 61 14.88 -6.62 -1.90
N PHE A 62 15.25 -7.77 -2.47
CA PHE A 62 14.45 -9.01 -2.37
C PHE A 62 14.82 -9.88 -1.15
N LYS A 63 15.64 -9.40 -0.23
CA LYS A 63 16.28 -10.27 0.78
C LYS A 63 15.39 -10.60 1.99
N ARG A 64 14.34 -9.82 2.31
CA ARG A 64 13.42 -10.13 3.43
C ARG A 64 12.00 -9.69 3.14
N PRO A 65 10.99 -10.56 3.37
CA PRO A 65 9.61 -10.13 3.39
C PRO A 65 9.37 -9.17 4.56
N PRO A 66 8.47 -8.18 4.44
CA PRO A 66 8.13 -7.29 5.52
C PRO A 66 7.61 -8.09 6.72
N GLN A 67 8.22 -7.90 7.88
CA GLN A 67 7.78 -8.54 9.11
C GLN A 67 6.80 -7.63 9.85
N SER A 68 5.78 -8.23 10.45
CA SER A 68 4.86 -7.50 11.31
C SER A 68 5.57 -7.01 12.56
N LEU A 69 5.42 -5.73 12.90
CA LEU A 69 5.90 -5.16 14.17
C LEU A 69 5.10 -5.67 15.39
N ARG A 70 4.04 -6.45 15.16
CA ARG A 70 3.26 -7.05 16.25
C ARG A 70 4.04 -8.22 16.84
N GLY A 71 4.36 -8.16 18.11
CA GLY A 71 4.95 -9.27 18.87
C GLY A 71 4.08 -10.54 18.78
N LYS A 72 4.71 -11.70 18.83
CA LYS A 72 3.99 -12.98 18.88
C LYS A 72 3.16 -13.02 20.17
N SER A 73 1.84 -13.04 20.05
CA SER A 73 0.92 -12.98 21.20
C SER A 73 0.85 -14.27 22.03
N GLY A 74 1.54 -15.35 21.63
CA GLY A 74 1.41 -16.68 22.26
C GLY A 74 0.03 -17.34 22.11
N LYS A 75 -0.94 -16.65 21.51
CA LYS A 75 -2.30 -17.15 21.32
C LYS A 75 -2.36 -18.04 20.06
N LYS A 76 -3.27 -19.04 20.10
CA LYS A 76 -3.49 -19.90 18.93
C LYS A 76 -3.99 -19.09 17.73
N ALA A 77 -3.59 -19.48 16.53
CA ALA A 77 -4.12 -18.88 15.31
C ALA A 77 -5.64 -19.07 15.21
N GLY A 78 -6.36 -18.04 14.77
CA GLY A 78 -7.81 -18.05 14.64
C GLY A 78 -8.54 -17.17 15.66
N GLY A 79 -9.86 -17.23 15.66
CA GLY A 79 -10.71 -16.48 16.59
C GLY A 79 -10.47 -16.86 18.04
N GLN A 80 -10.20 -15.86 18.88
CA GLN A 80 -10.02 -16.05 20.32
C GLN A 80 -11.38 -16.15 21.02
N LYS A 81 -11.41 -16.75 22.23
CA LYS A 81 -12.62 -16.81 23.05
C LYS A 81 -13.16 -15.40 23.31
N GLY A 82 -14.42 -15.15 22.94
CA GLY A 82 -15.05 -13.82 23.01
C GLY A 82 -14.91 -12.99 21.72
N HIS A 83 -14.27 -13.49 20.66
CA HIS A 83 -14.29 -12.85 19.36
C HIS A 83 -15.67 -13.03 18.72
N ASN A 84 -16.38 -11.94 18.47
CA ASN A 84 -17.60 -11.95 17.68
C ASN A 84 -17.22 -12.26 16.23
N GLY A 85 -17.32 -13.53 15.83
CA GLY A 85 -17.06 -13.93 14.45
C GLY A 85 -17.99 -13.21 13.49
N THR A 86 -17.46 -12.79 12.34
CA THR A 86 -18.27 -12.22 11.25
C THR A 86 -18.83 -13.37 10.43
N THR A 87 -20.06 -13.80 10.71
CA THR A 87 -20.77 -14.80 9.91
C THR A 87 -21.69 -14.11 8.92
N MET A 88 -21.74 -14.60 7.70
CA MET A 88 -22.70 -14.14 6.69
C MET A 88 -24.13 -14.27 7.23
N ARG A 89 -24.87 -13.20 7.18
CA ARG A 89 -26.27 -13.16 7.67
C ARG A 89 -27.23 -13.24 6.50
N GLN A 90 -28.40 -13.81 6.75
CA GLN A 90 -29.51 -13.80 5.79
C GLN A 90 -29.97 -12.36 5.55
N VAL A 91 -30.29 -12.03 4.29
CA VAL A 91 -30.92 -10.77 3.93
C VAL A 91 -32.43 -10.88 4.12
N GLU A 92 -33.07 -9.78 4.50
CA GLU A 92 -34.52 -9.74 4.71
C GLU A 92 -35.28 -9.87 3.40
N ASN A 93 -34.78 -9.19 2.35
CA ASN A 93 -35.41 -9.15 1.02
C ASN A 93 -34.48 -9.82 0.00
N PRO A 94 -34.59 -11.14 -0.24
CA PRO A 94 -33.84 -11.83 -1.28
C PRO A 94 -34.38 -11.47 -2.67
N ASP A 95 -33.50 -11.44 -3.68
CA ASP A 95 -33.87 -11.13 -5.08
C ASP A 95 -34.89 -12.16 -5.61
N TYR A 96 -34.73 -13.43 -5.23
CA TYR A 96 -35.62 -14.50 -5.64
C TYR A 96 -36.00 -15.38 -4.46
N THR A 97 -37.28 -15.83 -4.43
CA THR A 97 -37.75 -16.82 -3.47
C THR A 97 -38.26 -18.05 -4.21
N ARG A 98 -37.66 -19.22 -3.92
CA ARG A 98 -38.12 -20.54 -4.42
C ARG A 98 -38.77 -21.31 -3.30
N ILE A 99 -40.04 -21.68 -3.45
CA ILE A 99 -40.79 -22.45 -2.47
C ILE A 99 -40.70 -23.91 -2.83
N HIS A 100 -40.09 -24.72 -1.96
CA HIS A 100 -40.06 -26.18 -2.07
C HIS A 100 -41.23 -26.73 -1.25
N ARG A 101 -42.21 -27.30 -1.93
CA ARG A 101 -43.37 -27.91 -1.29
C ARG A 101 -43.09 -29.39 -1.06
N ARG A 102 -43.53 -29.91 0.08
CA ARG A 102 -43.51 -31.34 0.33
C ARG A 102 -44.67 -31.97 -0.47
N GLN A 103 -44.36 -32.89 -1.38
CA GLN A 103 -45.32 -33.62 -2.22
C GLN A 103 -45.33 -35.08 -1.80
N GLY A 104 -46.38 -35.81 -2.22
CA GLY A 104 -46.53 -37.24 -2.03
C GLY A 104 -47.52 -37.62 -0.94
N SER A 105 -47.41 -38.83 -0.42
CA SER A 105 -48.35 -39.38 0.57
C SER A 105 -47.71 -39.55 1.94
N CYS A 106 -48.50 -39.34 2.99
CA CYS A 106 -48.14 -39.65 4.37
C CYS A 106 -48.19 -41.15 4.60
N SER A 107 -47.46 -41.65 5.60
CA SER A 107 -47.54 -43.06 6.03
C SER A 107 -48.95 -43.51 6.42
N CYS A 108 -49.87 -42.60 6.74
CA CYS A 108 -51.27 -42.85 6.99
C CYS A 108 -52.14 -42.89 5.70
N GLY A 109 -51.55 -42.79 4.50
CA GLY A 109 -52.24 -42.84 3.20
C GLY A 109 -52.80 -41.49 2.71
N ARG A 110 -52.76 -40.40 3.51
CA ARG A 110 -53.29 -39.09 3.09
C ARG A 110 -52.33 -38.34 2.19
N CYS A 111 -52.85 -37.62 1.20
CA CYS A 111 -52.08 -36.75 0.32
C CYS A 111 -51.50 -35.52 1.11
N LEU A 112 -50.24 -35.24 0.89
CA LEU A 112 -49.55 -34.10 1.52
C LEU A 112 -49.63 -32.78 0.71
N ASP A 113 -50.03 -32.86 -0.55
CA ASP A 113 -50.03 -31.68 -1.43
C ASP A 113 -50.99 -30.57 -0.97
N THR A 114 -52.08 -31.00 -0.30
CA THR A 114 -53.11 -30.10 0.28
C THR A 114 -52.96 -29.90 1.80
N ALA A 115 -51.94 -30.49 2.41
CA ALA A 115 -51.73 -30.42 3.85
C ALA A 115 -51.41 -28.96 4.31
N ARG A 116 -51.84 -28.59 5.51
CA ARG A 116 -51.58 -27.29 6.12
C ARG A 116 -50.11 -27.11 6.39
N VAL A 117 -49.54 -25.98 5.90
CA VAL A 117 -48.19 -25.58 6.23
C VAL A 117 -48.15 -25.02 7.66
N ILE A 118 -47.31 -25.58 8.50
CA ILE A 118 -47.15 -25.22 9.92
C ILE A 118 -45.85 -24.44 10.20
N GLY A 119 -44.93 -24.39 9.24
CA GLY A 119 -43.67 -23.64 9.39
C GLY A 119 -42.87 -23.60 8.10
N ILE A 120 -41.96 -22.64 8.01
CA ILE A 120 -41.04 -22.47 6.88
C ILE A 120 -39.63 -22.33 7.43
N THR A 121 -38.72 -23.18 6.98
CA THR A 121 -37.29 -23.04 7.24
C THR A 121 -36.66 -22.34 6.04
N LYS A 122 -35.96 -21.23 6.27
CA LYS A 122 -35.32 -20.45 5.21
C LYS A 122 -33.84 -20.75 5.12
N ARG A 123 -33.32 -20.92 3.91
CA ARG A 123 -31.89 -20.98 3.58
C ARG A 123 -31.66 -20.09 2.39
N GLN A 124 -30.56 -19.31 2.40
CA GLN A 124 -30.21 -18.40 1.31
C GLN A 124 -28.88 -18.84 0.71
N VAL A 125 -28.79 -18.76 -0.61
CA VAL A 125 -27.58 -18.97 -1.39
C VAL A 125 -27.26 -17.63 -2.06
N PHE A 126 -26.07 -17.14 -1.85
CA PHE A 126 -25.54 -15.94 -2.50
C PHE A 126 -24.69 -16.41 -3.67
N ASP A 127 -25.03 -15.96 -4.85
CA ASP A 127 -24.35 -16.34 -6.08
C ASP A 127 -24.12 -15.11 -6.96
N LEU A 128 -23.21 -15.20 -7.89
CA LEU A 128 -22.97 -14.13 -8.87
C LEU A 128 -24.00 -14.23 -10.00
N PRO A 129 -24.50 -13.10 -10.51
CA PRO A 129 -25.29 -13.10 -11.74
C PRO A 129 -24.39 -13.51 -12.92
N GLU A 130 -25.01 -13.96 -14.00
CA GLU A 130 -24.28 -14.21 -15.25
C GLU A 130 -23.58 -12.92 -15.72
N ILE A 131 -22.25 -12.99 -15.84
CA ILE A 131 -21.44 -11.86 -16.29
C ILE A 131 -21.54 -11.77 -17.80
N LYS A 132 -22.21 -10.71 -18.32
CA LYS A 132 -22.39 -10.47 -19.75
C LYS A 132 -22.01 -9.05 -20.14
N VAL A 133 -21.41 -8.93 -21.33
CA VAL A 133 -21.21 -7.63 -21.97
C VAL A 133 -22.55 -7.16 -22.54
N LYS A 134 -22.93 -5.93 -22.25
CA LYS A 134 -24.10 -5.28 -22.84
C LYS A 134 -23.66 -4.44 -24.03
N THR A 135 -24.12 -4.81 -25.23
CA THR A 135 -23.93 -4.00 -26.44
C THR A 135 -25.14 -3.13 -26.65
N THR A 136 -24.93 -1.83 -26.84
CA THR A 136 -25.98 -0.87 -27.19
C THR A 136 -25.69 -0.35 -28.58
N GLU A 137 -26.63 -0.50 -29.50
CA GLU A 137 -26.57 0.09 -30.83
C GLU A 137 -27.25 1.45 -30.83
N HIS A 138 -26.58 2.47 -31.34
CA HIS A 138 -27.10 3.81 -31.52
C HIS A 138 -27.35 4.01 -33.03
N GLN A 139 -28.60 4.34 -33.40
CA GLN A 139 -29.01 4.57 -34.78
C GLN A 139 -29.42 6.03 -34.95
N ALA A 140 -28.75 6.77 -35.84
CA ALA A 140 -29.11 8.13 -36.21
C ALA A 140 -29.94 8.08 -37.50
N GLN A 141 -31.20 8.54 -37.44
CA GLN A 141 -32.07 8.59 -38.60
C GLN A 141 -31.72 9.75 -39.50
N THR A 142 -31.72 9.50 -40.80
CA THR A 142 -31.64 10.52 -41.82
C THR A 142 -33.01 10.66 -42.48
N ILE A 143 -33.58 11.87 -42.46
CA ILE A 143 -34.88 12.18 -43.03
C ILE A 143 -34.75 13.26 -44.09
N MET A 144 -35.63 13.24 -45.06
CA MET A 144 -35.76 14.28 -46.07
C MET A 144 -37.00 15.12 -45.82
N CYS A 145 -36.82 16.42 -45.71
CA CYS A 145 -37.93 17.39 -45.61
C CYS A 145 -38.66 17.50 -46.94
N GLU A 146 -39.95 17.89 -46.94
CA GLU A 146 -40.74 18.14 -48.18
C GLU A 146 -40.08 19.16 -49.10
N CYS A 147 -39.24 20.07 -48.59
CA CYS A 147 -38.44 20.99 -49.38
C CYS A 147 -37.20 20.38 -50.04
N GLY A 148 -36.97 19.05 -49.90
CA GLY A 148 -35.82 18.31 -50.42
C GLY A 148 -34.55 18.36 -49.58
N LYS A 149 -34.52 19.07 -48.44
CA LYS A 149 -33.36 19.11 -47.52
C LYS A 149 -33.27 17.83 -46.70
N ILE A 150 -32.05 17.32 -46.60
CA ILE A 150 -31.73 16.13 -45.80
C ILE A 150 -31.26 16.56 -44.41
N HIS A 151 -31.76 15.91 -43.39
CA HIS A 151 -31.40 16.10 -41.99
C HIS A 151 -31.03 14.75 -41.37
N THR A 152 -29.88 14.67 -40.71
CA THR A 152 -29.47 13.48 -39.97
C THR A 152 -29.44 13.84 -38.48
N ALA A 153 -29.95 12.96 -37.64
CA ALA A 153 -29.91 13.11 -36.19
C ALA A 153 -28.47 12.98 -35.70
N ASP A 154 -28.16 13.72 -34.67
CA ASP A 154 -26.85 13.64 -34.00
C ASP A 154 -26.77 12.43 -33.07
N PHE A 155 -25.58 11.87 -32.93
CA PHE A 155 -25.32 10.89 -31.88
C PHE A 155 -25.14 11.57 -30.50
N PRO A 156 -25.46 10.88 -29.41
CA PRO A 156 -25.16 11.40 -28.08
C PRO A 156 -23.68 11.66 -27.88
N ASP A 157 -23.33 12.56 -26.96
CA ASP A 157 -21.95 12.86 -26.60
C ASP A 157 -21.20 11.60 -26.22
N GLY A 158 -19.97 11.48 -26.71
CA GLY A 158 -19.10 10.32 -26.47
C GLY A 158 -19.34 9.13 -27.41
N ILE A 159 -20.34 9.19 -28.32
CA ILE A 159 -20.54 8.18 -29.38
C ILE A 159 -20.00 8.72 -30.69
N ASN A 160 -18.74 8.43 -30.97
CA ASN A 160 -17.99 9.03 -32.08
C ASN A 160 -17.28 8.02 -33.00
N ALA A 161 -17.46 6.71 -32.73
CA ALA A 161 -16.88 5.65 -33.53
C ALA A 161 -17.91 4.56 -33.88
N PRO A 162 -17.78 3.87 -35.02
CA PRO A 162 -18.68 2.78 -35.41
C PRO A 162 -18.75 1.65 -34.37
N VAL A 163 -17.64 1.39 -33.67
CA VAL A 163 -17.55 0.44 -32.56
C VAL A 163 -16.63 1.04 -31.50
N GLN A 164 -17.06 1.06 -30.25
CA GLN A 164 -16.26 1.59 -29.15
C GLN A 164 -16.59 0.90 -27.83
N TYR A 165 -15.64 0.90 -26.91
CA TYR A 165 -15.85 0.41 -25.57
C TYR A 165 -16.43 1.49 -24.65
N GLY A 166 -17.43 1.11 -23.86
CA GLY A 166 -18.10 2.00 -22.93
C GLY A 166 -17.25 2.37 -21.70
N SER A 167 -17.72 3.38 -20.96
CA SER A 167 -17.05 3.90 -19.76
C SER A 167 -16.87 2.85 -18.65
N GLY A 168 -17.86 1.95 -18.46
CA GLY A 168 -17.78 0.89 -17.45
C GLY A 168 -16.63 -0.08 -17.70
N LEU A 169 -16.38 -0.45 -18.96
CA LEU A 169 -15.27 -1.33 -19.33
C LEU A 169 -13.92 -0.61 -19.13
N LYS A 170 -13.83 0.67 -19.49
CA LYS A 170 -12.63 1.51 -19.26
C LYS A 170 -12.31 1.62 -17.76
N ALA A 171 -13.33 1.87 -16.94
CA ALA A 171 -13.18 1.98 -15.49
C ALA A 171 -12.73 0.65 -14.85
N LEU A 172 -13.35 -0.48 -15.25
CA LEU A 172 -12.96 -1.80 -14.74
C LEU A 172 -11.52 -2.18 -15.14
N THR A 173 -11.10 -1.84 -16.36
CA THR A 173 -9.71 -2.01 -16.81
C THR A 173 -8.74 -1.25 -15.91
N THR A 174 -9.02 0.04 -15.70
CA THR A 174 -8.18 0.90 -14.84
C THR A 174 -8.14 0.38 -13.40
N TYR A 175 -9.26 -0.08 -12.86
CA TYR A 175 -9.33 -0.70 -11.54
C TYR A 175 -8.41 -1.92 -11.43
N PHE A 176 -8.43 -2.83 -12.40
CA PHE A 176 -7.57 -4.01 -12.39
C PHE A 176 -6.08 -3.65 -12.47
N ILE A 177 -5.72 -2.73 -13.35
CA ILE A 177 -4.30 -2.37 -13.55
C ILE A 177 -3.77 -1.53 -12.41
N VAL A 178 -4.49 -0.48 -12.01
CA VAL A 178 -3.99 0.53 -11.06
C VAL A 178 -4.28 0.13 -9.62
N GLN A 179 -5.51 -0.26 -9.30
CA GLN A 179 -5.90 -0.56 -7.92
C GLN A 179 -5.52 -1.99 -7.52
N GLN A 180 -5.70 -2.96 -8.42
CA GLN A 180 -5.38 -4.36 -8.14
C GLN A 180 -3.96 -4.75 -8.56
N LEU A 181 -3.21 -3.83 -9.16
CA LEU A 181 -1.82 -4.00 -9.61
C LEU A 181 -1.64 -5.22 -10.52
N LEU A 182 -2.66 -5.56 -11.32
CA LEU A 182 -2.58 -6.68 -12.23
C LEU A 182 -1.75 -6.30 -13.47
N PRO A 183 -0.81 -7.17 -13.90
CA PRO A 183 -0.11 -6.98 -15.15
C PRO A 183 -1.06 -6.89 -16.35
N VAL A 184 -0.68 -6.10 -17.36
CA VAL A 184 -1.49 -5.87 -18.57
C VAL A 184 -1.95 -7.19 -19.22
N GLN A 185 -1.05 -8.16 -19.37
CA GLN A 185 -1.37 -9.47 -19.96
C GLN A 185 -2.39 -10.26 -19.12
N ARG A 186 -2.28 -10.21 -17.81
CA ARG A 186 -3.27 -10.83 -16.92
C ARG A 186 -4.63 -10.16 -17.00
N THR A 187 -4.64 -8.86 -17.13
CA THR A 187 -5.88 -8.10 -17.33
C THR A 187 -6.55 -8.47 -18.66
N GLN A 188 -5.78 -8.61 -19.75
CA GLN A 188 -6.31 -9.12 -21.04
C GLN A 188 -6.97 -10.49 -20.86
N GLN A 189 -6.27 -11.43 -20.21
CA GLN A 189 -6.78 -12.77 -19.98
C GLN A 189 -8.09 -12.76 -19.19
N ILE A 190 -8.19 -11.96 -18.14
CA ILE A 190 -9.43 -11.80 -17.36
C ILE A 190 -10.59 -11.31 -18.22
N PHE A 191 -10.34 -10.31 -19.09
CA PHE A 191 -11.39 -9.82 -19.98
C PHE A 191 -11.82 -10.86 -21.01
N GLN A 192 -10.88 -11.65 -21.54
CA GLN A 192 -11.20 -12.75 -22.43
C GLN A 192 -11.98 -13.86 -21.72
N ASP A 193 -11.53 -14.29 -20.53
CA ASP A 193 -12.12 -15.42 -19.81
C ASP A 193 -13.52 -15.11 -19.25
N LEU A 194 -13.70 -13.89 -18.70
CA LEU A 194 -14.95 -13.52 -18.02
C LEU A 194 -15.98 -12.87 -18.97
N PHE A 195 -15.52 -12.14 -19.97
CA PHE A 195 -16.38 -11.30 -20.80
C PHE A 195 -16.33 -11.64 -22.30
N GLY A 196 -15.42 -12.52 -22.72
CA GLY A 196 -15.24 -12.87 -24.13
C GLY A 196 -14.69 -11.71 -24.99
N ILE A 197 -14.04 -10.72 -24.37
CA ILE A 197 -13.50 -9.54 -25.06
C ILE A 197 -11.98 -9.64 -25.15
N ASP A 198 -11.47 -9.52 -26.37
CA ASP A 198 -10.02 -9.41 -26.61
C ASP A 198 -9.61 -7.93 -26.70
N LEU A 199 -8.92 -7.46 -25.65
CA LEU A 199 -8.41 -6.09 -25.53
C LEU A 199 -6.91 -6.07 -25.83
N SER A 200 -6.47 -5.20 -26.75
CA SER A 200 -5.04 -5.04 -26.99
C SER A 200 -4.31 -4.38 -25.80
N PRO A 201 -3.01 -4.67 -25.55
CA PRO A 201 -2.23 -3.99 -24.52
C PRO A 201 -2.26 -2.47 -24.66
N ALA A 202 -2.21 -1.96 -25.90
CA ALA A 202 -2.28 -0.53 -26.18
C ALA A 202 -3.63 0.07 -25.76
N THR A 203 -4.73 -0.65 -25.98
CA THR A 203 -6.07 -0.25 -25.55
C THR A 203 -6.13 -0.14 -24.01
N LEU A 204 -5.62 -1.15 -23.30
CA LEU A 204 -5.59 -1.17 -21.83
C LEU A 204 -4.77 0.01 -21.26
N GLN A 205 -3.60 0.29 -21.84
CA GLN A 205 -2.77 1.42 -21.44
C GLN A 205 -3.44 2.77 -21.76
N SER A 206 -4.14 2.89 -22.88
CA SER A 206 -4.86 4.12 -23.23
C SER A 206 -5.96 4.45 -22.23
N TYR A 207 -6.63 3.44 -21.67
CA TYR A 207 -7.67 3.66 -20.65
C TYR A 207 -7.11 4.17 -19.33
N THR A 208 -5.94 3.67 -18.94
CA THR A 208 -5.23 4.20 -17.76
C THR A 208 -4.86 5.67 -17.95
N LYS A 209 -4.38 6.03 -19.17
CA LYS A 209 -4.07 7.43 -19.49
C LYS A 209 -5.32 8.32 -19.51
N ILE A 210 -6.41 7.87 -20.12
CA ILE A 210 -7.68 8.62 -20.12
C ILE A 210 -8.17 8.87 -18.69
N CYS A 211 -8.05 7.87 -17.82
CA CYS A 211 -8.41 8.02 -16.41
C CYS A 211 -7.50 9.03 -15.70
N TYR A 212 -6.20 8.96 -15.92
CA TYR A 212 -5.23 9.90 -15.37
C TYR A 212 -5.56 11.34 -15.80
N ASP A 213 -5.75 11.57 -17.11
CA ASP A 213 -6.05 12.91 -17.64
C ASP A 213 -7.40 13.46 -17.10
N GLY A 214 -8.38 12.57 -16.87
CA GLY A 214 -9.69 12.93 -16.33
C GLY A 214 -9.72 13.18 -14.81
N LEU A 215 -8.69 12.79 -14.07
CA LEU A 215 -8.63 12.94 -12.61
C LEU A 215 -7.87 14.19 -12.14
N GLU A 216 -7.29 14.99 -13.00
CA GLU A 216 -6.50 16.18 -12.64
C GLU A 216 -7.23 17.11 -11.65
N THR A 217 -8.50 17.41 -11.91
CA THR A 217 -9.31 18.24 -11.01
C THR A 217 -9.52 17.58 -9.64
N THR A 218 -9.75 16.26 -9.62
CA THR A 218 -9.95 15.50 -8.38
C THR A 218 -8.65 15.44 -7.57
N GLU A 219 -7.52 15.26 -8.23
CA GLU A 219 -6.20 15.28 -7.61
C GLU A 219 -5.94 16.63 -6.93
N LYS A 220 -6.21 17.74 -7.63
CA LYS A 220 -6.07 19.09 -7.07
C LYS A 220 -6.98 19.31 -5.85
N ILE A 221 -8.25 18.91 -5.93
CA ILE A 221 -9.18 19.00 -4.79
C ILE A 221 -8.67 18.17 -3.60
N THR A 222 -8.17 16.96 -3.86
CA THR A 222 -7.60 16.07 -2.84
C THR A 222 -6.43 16.74 -2.13
N LEU A 223 -5.50 17.29 -2.89
CA LEU A 223 -4.33 18.00 -2.34
C LEU A 223 -4.76 19.24 -1.53
N ASP A 224 -5.66 20.06 -2.06
CA ASP A 224 -6.17 21.25 -1.35
C ASP A 224 -6.83 20.88 -0.02
N LYS A 225 -7.60 19.77 0.02
CA LYS A 225 -8.21 19.24 1.27
C LYS A 225 -7.19 18.74 2.29
N ILE A 226 -6.03 18.30 1.86
CA ILE A 226 -4.93 17.97 2.76
C ILE A 226 -4.26 19.25 3.29
N ILE A 227 -3.99 20.20 2.40
CA ILE A 227 -3.31 21.48 2.72
C ILE A 227 -4.15 22.34 3.68
N GLU A 228 -5.47 22.35 3.53
CA GLU A 228 -6.41 23.05 4.42
C GLU A 228 -6.56 22.38 5.80
N GLY A 229 -6.10 21.13 5.93
CA GLY A 229 -6.27 20.34 7.16
C GLY A 229 -5.30 20.76 8.29
N PRO A 230 -5.63 20.42 9.56
CA PRO A 230 -4.78 20.77 10.71
C PRO A 230 -3.54 19.87 10.84
N VAL A 231 -3.58 18.65 10.29
CA VAL A 231 -2.50 17.66 10.37
C VAL A 231 -2.36 16.97 9.03
N ALA A 232 -1.11 16.85 8.55
CA ALA A 232 -0.76 16.04 7.40
C ALA A 232 0.42 15.13 7.73
N HIS A 233 0.48 13.98 7.07
CA HIS A 233 1.57 13.02 7.14
C HIS A 233 2.33 13.05 5.82
N ALA A 234 3.64 13.13 5.88
CA ALA A 234 4.50 13.10 4.71
C ALA A 234 5.50 11.95 4.82
N ASP A 235 5.67 11.21 3.74
CA ASP A 235 6.63 10.12 3.62
C ASP A 235 7.05 9.95 2.16
N GLU A 236 8.18 9.30 1.91
CA GLU A 236 8.62 8.99 0.55
C GLU A 236 9.24 7.61 0.45
N THR A 237 9.05 6.97 -0.69
CA THR A 237 9.65 5.67 -1.01
C THR A 237 10.28 5.68 -2.39
N GLY A 238 11.39 4.94 -2.55
CA GLY A 238 12.02 4.75 -3.84
C GLY A 238 11.19 3.82 -4.74
N CYS A 239 11.11 4.14 -6.02
CA CYS A 239 10.54 3.29 -7.05
C CYS A 239 11.46 3.24 -8.28
N ASP A 240 11.35 2.17 -9.07
CA ASP A 240 12.05 2.07 -10.34
C ASP A 240 11.18 2.59 -11.48
N VAL A 241 11.75 3.50 -12.29
CA VAL A 241 11.15 3.96 -13.53
C VAL A 241 12.20 3.84 -14.63
N ASN A 242 12.05 2.87 -15.52
CA ASN A 242 12.98 2.59 -16.60
C ASN A 242 14.44 2.38 -16.10
N GLN A 243 14.62 1.52 -15.11
CA GLN A 243 15.93 1.20 -14.48
C GLN A 243 16.61 2.42 -13.82
N LYS A 244 15.85 3.44 -13.49
CA LYS A 244 16.32 4.62 -12.76
C LYS A 244 15.53 4.80 -11.48
N LEU A 245 16.21 5.16 -10.41
CA LEU A 245 15.59 5.45 -9.13
C LEU A 245 14.79 6.76 -9.23
N TRP A 246 13.51 6.65 -8.93
CA TRP A 246 12.58 7.75 -8.73
C TRP A 246 12.00 7.66 -7.33
N TRP A 247 11.26 8.68 -6.92
CA TRP A 247 10.69 8.76 -5.59
C TRP A 247 9.19 9.02 -5.67
N ILE A 248 8.42 8.18 -4.99
CA ILE A 248 7.00 8.43 -4.75
C ILE A 248 6.91 9.14 -3.42
N HIS A 249 6.42 10.37 -3.45
CA HIS A 249 6.09 11.16 -2.28
C HIS A 249 4.62 10.98 -1.95
N SER A 250 4.31 10.82 -0.68
CA SER A 250 2.93 10.78 -0.17
C SER A 250 2.69 11.94 0.78
N LEU A 251 1.54 12.59 0.61
CA LEU A 251 1.01 13.54 1.57
C LEU A 251 -0.41 13.12 1.91
N SER A 252 -0.73 12.94 3.20
CA SER A 252 -2.02 12.37 3.59
C SER A 252 -2.57 12.97 4.88
N ASN A 253 -3.89 12.89 5.04
CA ASN A 253 -4.58 13.09 6.30
C ASN A 253 -5.53 11.89 6.55
N LEU A 254 -6.48 12.00 7.48
CA LEU A 254 -7.40 10.90 7.80
C LEU A 254 -8.31 10.48 6.65
N MET A 255 -8.61 11.39 5.70
CA MET A 255 -9.60 11.19 4.65
C MET A 255 -9.00 11.13 3.25
N TYR A 256 -7.85 11.76 3.04
CA TYR A 256 -7.27 11.97 1.73
C TYR A 256 -5.81 11.55 1.70
N THR A 257 -5.36 11.03 0.55
CA THR A 257 -3.96 10.75 0.27
C THR A 257 -3.65 11.24 -1.14
N TRP A 258 -2.59 12.02 -1.25
CA TRP A 258 -2.03 12.47 -2.51
C TRP A 258 -0.67 11.82 -2.73
N TYR A 259 -0.42 11.32 -3.94
CA TYR A 259 0.84 10.74 -4.35
C TYR A 259 1.43 11.52 -5.49
N PHE A 260 2.72 11.72 -5.46
CA PHE A 260 3.46 12.35 -6.54
C PHE A 260 4.77 11.61 -6.80
N CYS A 261 5.09 11.34 -8.07
CA CYS A 261 6.32 10.66 -8.47
C CYS A 261 7.30 11.67 -9.05
N GLU A 262 8.48 11.80 -8.46
CA GLU A 262 9.49 12.74 -8.88
C GLU A 262 10.89 12.11 -8.90
N LYS A 263 11.77 12.64 -9.74
CA LYS A 263 13.13 12.12 -9.94
C LYS A 263 14.04 12.34 -8.73
N HIS A 264 13.70 13.35 -7.96
CA HIS A 264 14.50 13.80 -6.83
C HIS A 264 13.77 13.57 -5.50
N ARG A 265 14.56 13.44 -4.44
CA ARG A 265 14.09 13.28 -3.07
C ARG A 265 14.19 14.62 -2.32
N GLY A 266 13.24 14.86 -1.42
CA GLY A 266 13.27 15.97 -0.46
C GLY A 266 13.20 17.34 -1.14
N LYS A 267 14.00 18.28 -0.66
CA LYS A 267 14.00 19.68 -1.17
C LYS A 267 14.28 19.83 -2.66
N ASN A 268 14.87 18.83 -3.29
CA ASN A 268 15.13 18.81 -4.72
C ASN A 268 13.93 18.30 -5.53
N ALA A 269 12.91 17.77 -4.86
CA ALA A 269 11.61 17.45 -5.42
C ALA A 269 10.78 18.74 -5.49
N THR A 270 11.00 19.55 -6.53
CA THR A 270 10.55 20.95 -6.59
C THR A 270 9.04 21.10 -6.54
N THR A 271 8.31 20.20 -7.20
CA THR A 271 6.83 20.22 -7.22
C THR A 271 6.27 19.88 -5.85
N VAL A 272 6.73 18.78 -5.26
CA VAL A 272 6.29 18.35 -3.92
C VAL A 272 6.68 19.38 -2.86
N ALA A 273 7.87 19.94 -2.95
CA ALA A 273 8.33 20.98 -2.02
C ALA A 273 7.45 22.24 -2.10
N ALA A 274 7.04 22.66 -3.29
CA ALA A 274 6.13 23.78 -3.47
C ALA A 274 4.77 23.52 -2.80
N GLU A 275 4.20 22.35 -2.97
CA GLU A 275 2.91 21.99 -2.39
C GLU A 275 2.96 21.86 -0.86
N ILE A 276 3.99 21.20 -0.30
CA ILE A 276 4.16 21.11 1.16
C ILE A 276 4.38 22.49 1.78
N SER A 277 5.03 23.43 1.07
CA SER A 277 5.25 24.79 1.55
C SER A 277 3.97 25.61 1.74
N ARG A 278 2.86 25.18 1.12
CA ARG A 278 1.51 25.79 1.32
C ARG A 278 0.86 25.32 2.63
N PHE A 279 1.37 24.25 3.23
CA PHE A 279 0.78 23.64 4.42
C PHE A 279 1.19 24.41 5.68
N GLY A 280 0.21 24.93 6.42
CA GLY A 280 0.43 25.70 7.65
C GLY A 280 0.13 24.94 8.95
N GLY A 281 -0.31 23.68 8.87
CA GLY A 281 -0.69 22.85 10.01
C GLY A 281 0.50 22.16 10.69
N ARG A 282 0.25 20.92 11.19
CA ARG A 282 1.28 20.05 11.78
C ARG A 282 1.64 18.94 10.80
N LEU A 283 2.88 18.94 10.30
CA LEU A 283 3.42 17.91 9.42
C LEU A 283 4.07 16.80 10.25
N VAL A 284 3.58 15.58 10.11
CA VAL A 284 4.13 14.36 10.72
C VAL A 284 5.03 13.67 9.72
N HIS A 285 6.29 13.43 10.06
CA HIS A 285 7.29 12.82 9.16
C HIS A 285 8.33 11.98 9.93
N ASP A 286 9.23 11.33 9.22
CA ASP A 286 10.25 10.44 9.77
C ASP A 286 11.44 11.15 10.49
N GLY A 287 11.46 12.48 10.49
CA GLY A 287 12.56 13.27 11.05
C GLY A 287 13.68 13.57 10.06
N TRP A 288 13.54 13.20 8.79
CA TRP A 288 14.54 13.53 7.80
C TRP A 288 14.70 15.06 7.66
N LYS A 289 15.95 15.51 7.64
CA LYS A 289 16.30 16.95 7.72
C LYS A 289 15.66 17.82 6.63
N SER A 290 15.33 17.24 5.48
CA SER A 290 14.68 17.97 4.39
C SER A 290 13.29 18.49 4.76
N TYR A 291 12.56 17.82 5.65
CA TYR A 291 11.25 18.31 6.10
C TYR A 291 11.34 19.54 7.01
N LEU A 292 12.43 19.69 7.75
CA LEU A 292 12.62 20.80 8.70
C LEU A 292 12.79 22.17 8.01
N HIS A 293 12.85 22.22 6.68
CA HIS A 293 12.89 23.48 5.91
C HIS A 293 11.50 24.09 5.70
N TYR A 294 10.42 23.32 5.89
CA TYR A 294 9.07 23.83 5.71
C TYR A 294 8.63 24.67 6.91
N VAL A 295 7.94 25.78 6.64
CA VAL A 295 7.46 26.71 7.68
C VAL A 295 6.10 26.24 8.19
N CYS A 296 6.09 25.13 8.94
CA CYS A 296 4.91 24.55 9.57
C CYS A 296 5.30 23.97 10.95
N LYS A 297 4.32 23.48 11.71
CA LYS A 297 4.62 22.74 12.93
C LYS A 297 5.04 21.31 12.55
N HIS A 298 6.08 20.79 13.23
CA HIS A 298 6.58 19.44 12.98
C HIS A 298 6.20 18.48 14.09
N ALA A 299 5.98 17.22 13.73
CA ALA A 299 5.88 16.10 14.66
C ALA A 299 6.60 14.89 14.04
N LEU A 300 7.20 14.06 14.88
CA LEU A 300 7.86 12.86 14.42
C LEU A 300 6.90 11.68 14.39
N CYS A 301 7.07 10.81 13.41
CA CYS A 301 6.23 9.64 13.23
C CYS A 301 6.57 8.55 14.26
N ASN A 302 5.61 8.18 15.11
CA ASN A 302 5.80 7.15 16.12
C ASN A 302 6.16 5.77 15.56
N ALA A 303 5.74 5.45 14.33
CA ALA A 303 6.12 4.20 13.67
C ALA A 303 7.63 4.15 13.39
N HIS A 304 8.25 5.28 13.05
CA HIS A 304 9.70 5.37 12.86
C HIS A 304 10.44 5.31 14.20
N HIS A 305 9.96 5.97 15.24
CA HIS A 305 10.51 5.83 16.59
C HIS A 305 10.48 4.40 17.08
N LEU A 306 9.38 3.69 16.86
CA LEU A 306 9.28 2.28 17.25
C LEU A 306 10.33 1.42 16.54
N ARG A 307 10.59 1.66 15.26
CA ARG A 307 11.66 0.94 14.53
C ARG A 307 13.05 1.23 15.09
N GLU A 308 13.32 2.47 15.45
CA GLU A 308 14.59 2.85 16.09
C GLU A 308 14.74 2.20 17.46
N LEU A 309 13.68 2.14 18.27
CA LEU A 309 13.69 1.43 19.55
C LEU A 309 13.93 -0.08 19.38
N ILE A 310 13.32 -0.70 18.35
CA ILE A 310 13.59 -2.10 17.99
C ILE A 310 15.06 -2.30 17.66
N PHE A 311 15.67 -1.40 16.88
CA PHE A 311 17.11 -1.47 16.58
C PHE A 311 17.96 -1.40 17.83
N ILE A 312 17.65 -0.49 18.75
CA ILE A 312 18.38 -0.32 20.01
C ILE A 312 18.27 -1.59 20.87
N ASP A 313 17.08 -2.19 20.95
CA ASP A 313 16.87 -3.44 21.70
C ASP A 313 17.59 -4.63 21.04
N GLU A 314 17.42 -4.82 19.73
CA GLU A 314 17.94 -6.00 19.02
C GLU A 314 19.46 -6.00 18.87
N HIS A 315 20.08 -4.82 18.64
CA HIS A 315 21.49 -4.72 18.27
C HIS A 315 22.35 -4.06 19.35
N LEU A 316 21.84 -3.05 20.06
CA LEU A 316 22.60 -2.38 21.12
C LEU A 316 22.31 -2.97 22.51
N LYS A 317 21.26 -3.82 22.63
CA LYS A 317 20.89 -4.51 23.89
C LYS A 317 20.64 -3.57 25.07
N GLU A 318 20.14 -2.37 24.80
CA GLU A 318 19.85 -1.38 25.82
C GLU A 318 18.48 -1.64 26.49
N PRO A 319 18.43 -2.02 27.77
CA PRO A 319 17.19 -2.45 28.42
C PRO A 319 16.09 -1.39 28.53
N TRP A 320 16.44 -0.12 28.38
CA TRP A 320 15.47 0.98 28.44
C TRP A 320 14.59 1.05 27.18
N ALA A 321 15.08 0.56 26.05
CA ALA A 321 14.34 0.59 24.78
C ALA A 321 13.02 -0.21 24.83
N LEU A 322 12.98 -1.30 25.61
CA LEU A 322 11.75 -2.09 25.82
C LEU A 322 10.73 -1.43 26.74
N LYS A 323 11.13 -0.40 27.49
CA LYS A 323 10.26 0.29 28.45
C LYS A 323 9.60 1.53 27.87
N MET A 324 10.07 1.97 26.72
CA MET A 324 9.51 3.10 25.95
C MET A 324 8.54 2.63 24.87
#